data_95edb53d4e5c113cbfecc6f4a7d0c901
#
_entry.id   95edb53d4e5c113cbfecc6f4a7d0c901
#
_cell.length_a   1.000
_cell.length_b   1.000
_cell.length_c   1.000
_cell.angle_alpha   90.00
_cell.angle_beta   90.00
_cell.angle_gamma   90.00
#
_symmetry.space_group_name_H-M   'P 1'
#
loop_
_entity.id
_entity.type
_entity.pdbx_description
1 polymer ?
#
loop_
_entity_poly.entity_id
_entity_poly.type
_entity_poly.pdbx_seq_one_letter_code
_entity_poly.pdbx_strand_id
1 'polypeptide(L)'
;MAAEIKRMKAETVIVGSGPGGATVARELALRGKDVLILERGGYHREGGWLNTFRMADRALTLASIEGTQMVRLLTVGGSTLSYLGTAFEPPAWLKENHGIDLAPYVEDVREELKPSPMPERLIGEGARRIMEAARAEGFDWN
;
A
#
# COMPACT_ATOMS: atom_id res chain seq x y z
N MET A 1 -4.21 -19.39 -30.53
CA MET A 1 -3.29 -20.24 -29.73
C MET A 1 -4.01 -20.57 -28.43
N ALA A 2 -4.14 -21.85 -28.07
CA ALA A 2 -4.69 -22.24 -26.78
C ALA A 2 -3.69 -21.86 -25.70
N ALA A 3 -4.18 -21.25 -24.62
CA ALA A 3 -3.32 -20.89 -23.47
C ALA A 3 -2.82 -22.18 -22.82
N GLU A 4 -1.52 -22.27 -22.57
CA GLU A 4 -0.94 -23.38 -21.81
C GLU A 4 -1.42 -23.29 -20.36
N ILE A 5 -2.06 -24.37 -19.88
CA ILE A 5 -2.54 -24.44 -18.49
C ILE A 5 -1.40 -24.97 -17.61
N LYS A 6 -0.82 -24.10 -16.80
CA LYS A 6 0.15 -24.47 -15.78
C LYS A 6 -0.55 -24.82 -14.47
N ARG A 7 -0.33 -26.03 -13.96
CA ARG A 7 -0.85 -26.47 -12.66
C ARG A 7 0.25 -26.39 -11.61
N MET A 8 -0.06 -25.76 -10.49
CA MET A 8 0.85 -25.63 -9.33
C MET A 8 0.09 -26.05 -8.07
N LYS A 9 0.84 -26.51 -7.06
CA LYS A 9 0.29 -26.83 -5.74
C LYS A 9 1.11 -26.06 -4.70
N ALA A 10 0.44 -25.55 -3.68
CA ALA A 10 1.04 -24.95 -2.49
C ALA A 10 0.12 -25.21 -1.30
N GLU A 11 0.67 -25.16 -0.07
CA GLU A 11 -0.11 -25.28 1.16
C GLU A 11 -1.08 -24.10 1.29
N THR A 12 -0.62 -22.91 0.91
CA THR A 12 -1.41 -21.68 0.93
C THR A 12 -1.28 -20.94 -0.39
N VAL A 13 -2.41 -20.52 -0.97
CA VAL A 13 -2.45 -19.70 -2.17
C VAL A 13 -3.02 -18.33 -1.80
N ILE A 14 -2.26 -17.27 -2.11
CA ILE A 14 -2.64 -15.88 -1.86
C ILE A 14 -2.90 -15.21 -3.21
N VAL A 15 -4.03 -14.54 -3.34
CA VAL A 15 -4.41 -13.82 -4.55
C VAL A 15 -4.14 -12.33 -4.37
N GLY A 16 -3.20 -11.81 -5.15
CA GLY A 16 -2.72 -10.43 -5.11
C GLY A 16 -1.51 -10.23 -4.20
N SER A 17 -0.54 -9.49 -4.71
CA SER A 17 0.71 -9.14 -4.03
C SER A 17 0.71 -7.71 -3.47
N GLY A 18 -0.46 -7.11 -3.27
CA GLY A 18 -0.60 -5.84 -2.58
C GLY A 18 -0.18 -5.93 -1.11
N PRO A 19 -0.24 -4.82 -0.33
CA PRO A 19 0.31 -4.79 1.03
C PRO A 19 -0.27 -5.89 1.93
N GLY A 20 -1.56 -6.14 1.88
CA GLY A 20 -2.18 -7.20 2.69
C GLY A 20 -1.72 -8.60 2.29
N GLY A 21 -1.76 -8.93 0.99
CA GLY A 21 -1.32 -10.23 0.50
C GLY A 21 0.16 -10.50 0.74
N ALA A 22 1.01 -9.50 0.51
CA ALA A 22 2.44 -9.60 0.74
C ALA A 22 2.77 -9.81 2.23
N THR A 23 2.10 -9.09 3.13
CA THR A 23 2.28 -9.24 4.57
C THR A 23 1.89 -10.63 5.05
N VAL A 24 0.73 -11.13 4.64
CA VAL A 24 0.28 -12.50 5.00
C VAL A 24 1.24 -13.54 4.44
N ALA A 25 1.69 -13.38 3.18
CA ALA A 25 2.64 -14.29 2.56
C ALA A 25 3.96 -14.35 3.33
N ARG A 26 4.50 -13.18 3.69
CA ARG A 26 5.72 -13.07 4.48
C ARG A 26 5.60 -13.79 5.82
N GLU A 27 4.54 -13.50 6.56
CA GLU A 27 4.31 -14.08 7.87
C GLU A 27 4.14 -15.60 7.83
N LEU A 28 3.47 -16.13 6.82
CA LEU A 28 3.34 -17.58 6.62
C LEU A 28 4.67 -18.22 6.22
N ALA A 29 5.40 -17.59 5.30
CA ALA A 29 6.71 -18.09 4.85
C ALA A 29 7.74 -18.10 6.00
N LEU A 30 7.75 -17.07 6.85
CA LEU A 30 8.60 -17.04 8.06
C LEU A 30 8.27 -18.18 9.05
N ARG A 31 7.03 -18.67 9.03
CA ARG A 31 6.59 -19.84 9.80
C ARG A 31 6.80 -21.16 9.08
N GLY A 32 7.56 -21.15 7.96
CA GLY A 32 7.92 -22.36 7.20
C GLY A 32 6.78 -22.91 6.33
N LYS A 33 5.74 -22.12 6.06
CA LYS A 33 4.64 -22.55 5.20
C LYS A 33 5.02 -22.42 3.71
N ASP A 34 4.56 -23.39 2.91
CA ASP A 34 4.67 -23.31 1.45
C ASP A 34 3.59 -22.36 0.91
N VAL A 35 4.03 -21.21 0.40
CA VAL A 35 3.13 -20.11 -0.01
C VAL A 35 3.32 -19.79 -1.49
N LEU A 36 2.22 -19.75 -2.22
CA LEU A 36 2.15 -19.29 -3.61
C LEU A 36 1.36 -17.99 -3.70
N ILE A 37 1.96 -16.95 -4.25
CA ILE A 37 1.26 -15.69 -4.55
C ILE A 37 0.91 -15.66 -6.04
N LEU A 38 -0.37 -15.43 -6.33
CA LEU A 38 -0.86 -15.19 -7.68
C LEU A 38 -1.08 -13.69 -7.88
N GLU A 39 -0.28 -13.09 -8.76
CA GLU A 39 -0.39 -11.67 -9.09
C GLU A 39 -0.71 -11.52 -10.58
N ARG A 40 -1.70 -10.67 -10.89
CA ARG A 40 -2.11 -10.40 -12.28
C ARG A 40 -1.23 -9.36 -12.94
N GLY A 41 -0.67 -8.44 -12.17
CA GLY A 41 0.18 -7.36 -12.66
C GLY A 41 1.61 -7.80 -12.93
N GLY A 42 2.30 -7.06 -13.79
CA GLY A 42 3.70 -7.30 -14.09
C GLY A 42 4.63 -6.83 -12.97
N TYR A 43 5.86 -7.36 -12.95
CA TYR A 43 6.91 -6.86 -12.07
C TYR A 43 7.67 -5.71 -12.74
N HIS A 44 7.77 -4.58 -12.05
CA HIS A 44 8.47 -3.38 -12.51
C HIS A 44 9.67 -3.10 -11.62
N ARG A 45 10.85 -3.36 -12.15
CA ARG A 45 12.12 -3.29 -11.41
C ARG A 45 12.62 -1.87 -11.17
N GLU A 46 12.22 -0.94 -12.02
CA GLU A 46 12.75 0.41 -12.00
C GLU A 46 11.64 1.38 -11.57
N GLY A 47 11.78 1.89 -10.35
CA GLY A 47 11.01 3.02 -9.84
C GLY A 47 11.55 4.31 -10.46
N GLY A 48 10.67 5.23 -10.75
CA GLY A 48 10.99 6.57 -11.22
C GLY A 48 9.73 7.20 -11.78
N TRP A 49 9.72 8.53 -11.87
CA TRP A 49 8.54 9.26 -12.31
C TRP A 49 8.04 8.82 -13.70
N LEU A 50 8.95 8.39 -14.60
CA LEU A 50 8.60 7.84 -15.91
C LEU A 50 7.79 6.53 -15.80
N ASN A 51 8.07 5.73 -14.77
CA ASN A 51 7.29 4.53 -14.48
C ASN A 51 5.90 4.84 -13.92
N THR A 52 5.73 5.96 -13.22
CA THR A 52 4.43 6.42 -12.74
C THR A 52 3.47 6.63 -13.91
N PHE A 53 3.94 7.19 -15.02
CA PHE A 53 3.13 7.32 -16.25
C PHE A 53 2.83 5.98 -16.91
N ARG A 54 3.80 5.07 -16.96
CA ARG A 54 3.57 3.69 -17.44
C ARG A 54 2.62 2.90 -16.56
N MET A 55 2.55 3.23 -15.27
CA MET A 55 1.60 2.65 -14.33
C MET A 55 0.20 3.23 -14.48
N ALA A 56 0.04 4.45 -15.00
CA ALA A 56 -1.27 5.03 -15.28
C ALA A 56 -2.08 4.18 -16.29
N ASP A 57 -1.44 3.58 -17.28
CA ASP A 57 -2.07 2.64 -18.21
C ASP A 57 -2.55 1.34 -17.52
N ARG A 58 -2.10 1.08 -16.31
CA ARG A 58 -2.41 -0.12 -15.52
C ARG A 58 -3.22 0.20 -14.28
N ALA A 59 -3.54 1.47 -14.07
CA ALA A 59 -4.48 1.89 -13.05
C ALA A 59 -5.90 1.50 -13.50
N LEU A 60 -6.50 0.56 -12.79
CA LEU A 60 -7.90 0.22 -13.00
C LEU A 60 -8.75 1.06 -12.07
N THR A 61 -9.55 1.94 -12.63
CA THR A 61 -10.58 2.65 -11.89
C THR A 61 -11.82 1.77 -11.83
N LEU A 62 -12.24 1.43 -10.63
CA LEU A 62 -13.51 0.78 -10.37
C LEU A 62 -14.48 1.84 -9.87
N ALA A 63 -15.65 1.95 -10.51
CA ALA A 63 -16.74 2.79 -10.04
C ALA A 63 -17.81 1.90 -9.40
N SER A 64 -18.29 2.26 -8.21
CA SER A 64 -19.50 1.66 -7.64
C SER A 64 -20.75 2.26 -8.31
N ILE A 65 -21.90 1.62 -8.08
CA ILE A 65 -23.19 2.10 -8.57
C ILE A 65 -23.51 3.50 -8.00
N GLU A 66 -23.04 3.78 -6.78
CA GLU A 66 -23.20 5.06 -6.07
C GLU A 66 -22.20 6.14 -6.51
N GLY A 67 -21.34 5.83 -7.49
CA GLY A 67 -20.38 6.80 -8.03
C GLY A 67 -19.06 6.88 -7.28
N THR A 68 -18.81 6.04 -6.27
CA THR A 68 -17.50 5.97 -5.62
C THR A 68 -16.47 5.39 -6.59
N GLN A 69 -15.36 6.09 -6.76
CA GLN A 69 -14.26 5.63 -7.61
C GLN A 69 -13.11 5.10 -6.76
N MET A 70 -12.61 3.93 -7.12
CA MET A 70 -11.43 3.33 -6.51
C MET A 70 -10.37 3.10 -7.58
N VAL A 71 -9.22 3.71 -7.41
CA VAL A 71 -8.05 3.46 -8.28
C VAL A 71 -7.16 2.42 -7.62
N ARG A 72 -6.77 1.41 -8.38
CA ARG A 72 -5.82 0.38 -7.94
C ARG A 72 -4.77 0.12 -9.03
N LEU A 73 -3.58 -0.24 -8.61
CA LEU A 73 -2.50 -0.60 -9.53
C LEU A 73 -2.47 -2.11 -9.79
N LEU A 74 -2.30 -2.49 -11.06
CA LEU A 74 -2.13 -3.86 -11.52
C LEU A 74 -0.64 -4.15 -11.70
N THR A 75 0.04 -4.41 -10.60
CA THR A 75 1.48 -4.64 -10.56
C THR A 75 1.85 -5.44 -9.32
N VAL A 76 2.98 -6.12 -9.35
CA VAL A 76 3.57 -6.70 -8.13
C VAL A 76 3.78 -5.60 -7.11
N GLY A 77 3.32 -5.81 -5.89
CA GLY A 77 3.28 -4.81 -4.82
C GLY A 77 2.00 -3.96 -4.78
N GLY A 78 1.22 -3.96 -5.87
CA GLY A 78 -0.06 -3.22 -5.91
C GLY A 78 0.10 -1.74 -5.57
N SER A 79 -0.82 -1.22 -4.74
CA SER A 79 -0.85 0.20 -4.36
C SER A 79 0.32 0.66 -3.50
N THR A 80 1.16 -0.24 -2.96
CA THR A 80 2.38 0.17 -2.23
C THR A 80 3.37 0.94 -3.09
N LEU A 81 3.27 0.83 -4.40
CA LEU A 81 4.14 1.59 -5.32
C LEU A 81 3.69 3.04 -5.52
N SER A 82 2.53 3.44 -5.01
CA SER A 82 1.96 4.78 -5.21
C SER A 82 1.21 5.35 -4.01
N TYR A 83 1.47 4.85 -2.81
CA TYR A 83 0.80 5.32 -1.59
C TYR A 83 1.36 6.65 -1.04
N LEU A 84 2.31 7.26 -1.75
CA LEU A 84 2.94 8.54 -1.43
C LEU A 84 3.69 8.60 -0.08
N GLY A 85 4.05 7.45 0.47
CA GLY A 85 4.75 7.37 1.76
C GLY A 85 3.88 7.71 2.97
N THR A 86 2.56 7.76 2.80
CA THR A 86 1.64 8.11 3.87
C THR A 86 1.52 6.95 4.87
N ALA A 87 1.76 7.21 6.14
CA ALA A 87 1.59 6.25 7.23
C ALA A 87 0.66 6.84 8.29
N PHE A 88 -0.47 6.20 8.52
CA PHE A 88 -1.44 6.57 9.55
C PHE A 88 -1.46 5.53 10.65
N GLU A 89 -1.77 5.99 11.85
CA GLU A 89 -2.11 5.10 12.95
C GLU A 89 -3.36 4.28 12.62
N PRO A 90 -3.47 3.04 13.12
CA PRO A 90 -4.69 2.28 13.00
C PRO A 90 -5.87 3.04 13.58
N PRO A 91 -7.00 3.12 12.89
CA PRO A 91 -8.15 3.86 13.40
C PRO A 91 -8.73 3.18 14.64
N ALA A 92 -9.04 3.97 15.67
CA ALA A 92 -9.54 3.48 16.96
C ALA A 92 -10.81 2.62 16.84
N TRP A 93 -11.66 2.91 15.86
CA TRP A 93 -12.91 2.17 15.65
C TRP A 93 -12.71 0.66 15.35
N LEU A 94 -11.53 0.25 14.85
CA LEU A 94 -11.22 -1.18 14.66
C LEU A 94 -11.25 -1.92 15.99
N LYS A 95 -10.66 -1.33 17.02
CA LYS A 95 -10.66 -1.90 18.37
C LYS A 95 -12.03 -1.76 19.03
N GLU A 96 -12.63 -0.58 18.94
CA GLU A 96 -13.88 -0.24 19.59
C GLU A 96 -15.07 -1.04 19.05
N ASN A 97 -15.20 -1.15 17.72
CA ASN A 97 -16.36 -1.77 17.08
C ASN A 97 -16.17 -3.25 16.75
N HIS A 98 -14.92 -3.69 16.59
CA HIS A 98 -14.62 -5.05 16.11
C HIS A 98 -13.70 -5.85 17.04
N GLY A 99 -13.18 -5.25 18.11
CA GLY A 99 -12.23 -5.90 19.03
C GLY A 99 -10.87 -6.20 18.40
N ILE A 100 -10.57 -5.59 17.24
CA ILE A 100 -9.31 -5.80 16.53
C ILE A 100 -8.27 -4.81 17.05
N ASP A 101 -7.39 -5.27 17.94
CA ASP A 101 -6.29 -4.47 18.48
C ASP A 101 -5.02 -4.65 17.63
N LEU A 102 -4.64 -3.62 16.90
CA LEU A 102 -3.44 -3.60 16.06
C LEU A 102 -2.23 -2.97 16.78
N ALA A 103 -2.41 -2.37 17.96
CA ALA A 103 -1.32 -1.70 18.68
C ALA A 103 -0.07 -2.57 18.90
N PRO A 104 -0.18 -3.88 19.22
CA PRO A 104 1.00 -4.73 19.40
C PRO A 104 1.87 -4.88 18.13
N TYR A 105 1.29 -4.64 16.97
CA TYR A 105 1.97 -4.81 15.66
C TYR A 105 2.47 -3.49 15.07
N VAL A 106 2.01 -2.36 15.60
CA VAL A 106 2.37 -1.04 15.08
C VAL A 106 3.85 -0.76 15.27
N GLU A 107 4.39 -1.11 16.43
CA GLU A 107 5.81 -0.87 16.74
C GLU A 107 6.72 -1.71 15.84
N ASP A 108 6.40 -2.99 15.64
CA ASP A 108 7.15 -3.86 14.71
C ASP A 108 7.18 -3.28 13.29
N VAL A 109 6.04 -2.77 12.82
CA VAL A 109 5.93 -2.13 11.50
C VAL A 109 6.72 -0.82 11.45
N ARG A 110 6.69 -0.01 12.52
CA ARG A 110 7.48 1.22 12.61
C ARG A 110 8.99 0.95 12.58
N GLU A 111 9.45 -0.05 13.30
CA GLU A 111 10.85 -0.46 13.28
C GLU A 111 11.29 -0.95 11.90
N GLU A 112 10.43 -1.65 11.19
CA GLU A 112 10.71 -2.17 9.85
C GLU A 112 10.70 -1.05 8.80
N LEU A 113 9.65 -0.23 8.75
CA LEU A 113 9.46 0.80 7.72
C LEU A 113 10.20 2.11 8.03
N LYS A 114 10.48 2.38 9.29
CA LYS A 114 11.15 3.60 9.78
C LYS A 114 10.52 4.87 9.19
N PRO A 115 9.19 5.05 9.29
CA PRO A 115 8.56 6.25 8.78
C PRO A 115 9.18 7.48 9.43
N SER A 116 9.44 8.49 8.63
CA SER A 116 9.99 9.76 9.11
C SER A 116 9.30 10.92 8.40
N PRO A 117 9.20 12.08 9.04
CA PRO A 117 8.71 13.27 8.39
C PRO A 117 9.49 13.58 7.12
N MET A 118 8.82 14.19 6.14
CA MET A 118 9.49 14.61 4.91
C MET A 118 10.60 15.63 5.25
N PRO A 119 11.82 15.42 4.75
CA PRO A 119 12.90 16.38 4.96
C PRO A 119 12.52 17.77 4.44
N GLU A 120 12.78 18.82 5.21
CA GLU A 120 12.40 20.20 4.86
C GLU A 120 12.89 20.65 3.49
N ARG A 121 14.09 20.19 3.05
CA ARG A 121 14.63 20.48 1.72
C ARG A 121 13.75 19.98 0.55
N LEU A 122 12.84 19.04 0.82
CA LEU A 122 11.91 18.49 -0.16
C LEU A 122 10.52 19.15 -0.09
N ILE A 123 10.27 19.97 0.93
CA ILE A 123 9.03 20.70 1.08
C ILE A 123 9.09 21.94 0.17
N GLY A 124 8.26 21.96 -0.85
CA GLY A 124 8.17 23.10 -1.77
C GLY A 124 7.51 24.32 -1.11
N GLU A 125 7.80 25.51 -1.65
CA GLU A 125 7.29 26.79 -1.15
C GLU A 125 5.75 26.82 -1.02
N GLY A 126 5.04 26.23 -1.98
CA GLY A 126 3.56 26.13 -1.92
C GLY A 126 3.08 25.35 -0.71
N ALA A 127 3.72 24.21 -0.42
CA ALA A 127 3.39 23.38 0.75
C ALA A 127 3.69 24.11 2.06
N ARG A 128 4.81 24.85 2.15
CA ARG A 128 5.14 25.67 3.32
C ARG A 128 4.07 26.70 3.61
N ARG A 129 3.61 27.44 2.62
CA ARG A 129 2.54 28.43 2.77
C ARG A 129 1.23 27.81 3.26
N ILE A 130 0.90 26.63 2.75
CA ILE A 130 -0.30 25.91 3.23
C ILE A 130 -0.11 25.48 4.69
N MET A 131 1.06 24.96 5.05
CA MET A 131 1.37 24.58 6.44
C MET A 131 1.27 25.78 7.39
N GLU A 132 1.85 26.93 7.02
CA GLU A 132 1.80 28.16 7.81
C GLU A 132 0.37 28.67 7.99
N ALA A 133 -0.41 28.70 6.92
CA ALA A 133 -1.82 29.08 6.97
C ALA A 133 -2.64 28.13 7.85
N ALA A 134 -2.46 26.80 7.71
CA ALA A 134 -3.16 25.82 8.52
C ALA A 134 -2.83 25.98 10.02
N ARG A 135 -1.54 26.18 10.36
CA ARG A 135 -1.12 26.42 11.73
C ARG A 135 -1.69 27.72 12.30
N ALA A 136 -1.76 28.78 11.49
CA ALA A 136 -2.36 30.05 11.89
C ALA A 136 -3.86 29.92 12.23
N GLU A 137 -4.55 28.99 11.56
CA GLU A 137 -5.96 28.66 11.84
C GLU A 137 -6.12 27.58 12.93
N GLY A 138 -5.03 27.16 13.60
CA GLY A 138 -5.07 26.21 14.71
C GLY A 138 -5.12 24.73 14.33
N PHE A 139 -4.88 24.40 13.06
CA PHE A 139 -4.73 23.00 12.65
C PHE A 139 -3.37 22.45 13.05
N ASP A 140 -3.36 21.26 13.63
CA ASP A 140 -2.12 20.51 13.86
C ASP A 140 -1.64 19.90 12.54
N TRP A 141 -0.62 20.53 11.98
CA TRP A 141 0.00 20.08 10.73
C TRP A 141 1.42 19.60 11.03
N ASN A 142 1.58 18.29 11.08
CA ASN A 142 2.86 17.59 11.26
C ASN A 142 3.36 16.96 9.97
#